data_6f968c5316a87954cb9d0ded49a7217f
#
_entry.id   6f968c5316a87954cb9d0ded49a7217f
#
_cell.length_a   1.000
_cell.length_b   1.000
_cell.length_c   1.000
_cell.angle_alpha   90.00
_cell.angle_beta   90.00
_cell.angle_gamma   90.00
#
_symmetry.space_group_name_H-M   'P 1'
#
loop_
_entity.id
_entity.type
_entity.pdbx_description
1 polymer ?
#
loop_
_entity_poly.entity_id
_entity_poly.type
_entity_poly.pdbx_seq_one_letter_code
_entity_poly.pdbx_strand_id
1 'polypeptide(L)'
;IITLGVMIFGVFGSQKSFDQLDSLPKDTESVRSFELLREGFSPGRLSPTNIFIENENIDLFDPKVVENFETLAKDILSTNLVDDVSYYVRPFGSYSDIGSSTILQSHKRNDSQLKPLFERSAQFISNDKNVVKFEVVLNVNPYSNEALDFIPNLRDVVNQSIESSSISESITYIGGETAEAFDTRKSGDRDTYLVL
;
A
#
# COMPACT_ATOMS: atom_id res chain seq x y z
N ILE A 1 -30.11 35.43 -4.14
CA ILE A 1 -29.69 34.52 -5.23
C ILE A 1 -28.19 34.70 -5.52
N ILE A 2 -27.67 35.94 -5.68
CA ILE A 2 -26.24 36.18 -5.97
C ILE A 2 -25.33 35.71 -4.82
N THR A 3 -25.73 35.92 -3.56
CA THR A 3 -24.98 35.47 -2.37
C THR A 3 -24.91 33.93 -2.28
N LEU A 4 -25.97 33.24 -2.64
CA LEU A 4 -26.00 31.76 -2.68
C LEU A 4 -25.06 31.23 -3.78
N GLY A 5 -25.02 31.86 -4.94
CA GLY A 5 -24.11 31.49 -6.03
C GLY A 5 -22.63 31.65 -5.65
N VAL A 6 -22.27 32.71 -4.92
CA VAL A 6 -20.90 32.92 -4.42
C VAL A 6 -20.51 31.86 -3.37
N MET A 7 -21.44 31.44 -2.49
CA MET A 7 -21.18 30.39 -1.52
C MET A 7 -20.97 29.02 -2.19
N ILE A 8 -21.71 28.72 -3.26
CA ILE A 8 -21.52 27.48 -4.04
C ILE A 8 -20.13 27.44 -4.67
N PHE A 9 -19.64 28.57 -5.23
CA PHE A 9 -18.29 28.66 -5.78
C PHE A 9 -17.19 28.42 -4.72
N GLY A 10 -17.42 28.84 -3.46
CA GLY A 10 -16.49 28.59 -2.35
C GLY A 10 -16.33 27.10 -1.97
N VAL A 11 -17.38 26.30 -2.16
CA VAL A 11 -17.35 24.86 -1.86
C VAL A 11 -16.48 24.09 -2.86
N PHE A 12 -16.47 24.49 -4.13
CA PHE A 12 -15.63 23.85 -5.17
C PHE A 12 -14.14 24.14 -5.04
N GLY A 13 -13.73 25.13 -4.25
CA GLY A 13 -12.33 25.50 -4.02
C GLY A 13 -11.76 24.97 -2.70
N SER A 14 -12.55 24.30 -1.86
CA SER A 14 -12.07 23.78 -0.58
C SER A 14 -11.31 22.47 -0.79
N GLN A 15 -9.99 22.50 -0.56
CA GLN A 15 -9.20 21.25 -0.48
C GLN A 15 -9.59 20.53 0.81
N LYS A 16 -10.13 19.31 0.66
CA LYS A 16 -10.42 18.44 1.80
C LYS A 16 -9.10 17.79 2.22
N SER A 17 -8.61 18.09 3.42
CA SER A 17 -7.51 17.34 4.03
C SER A 17 -8.08 16.07 4.66
N PHE A 18 -7.45 14.94 4.37
CA PHE A 18 -7.74 13.65 5.01
C PHE A 18 -6.76 13.34 6.13
N ASP A 19 -5.77 14.20 6.36
CA ASP A 19 -4.84 14.11 7.47
C ASP A 19 -5.52 14.61 8.75
N GLN A 20 -5.87 13.71 9.65
CA GLN A 20 -6.52 14.06 10.92
C GLN A 20 -5.62 14.95 11.79
N LEU A 21 -4.30 14.90 11.61
CA LEU A 21 -3.35 15.72 12.35
C LEU A 21 -3.37 17.19 11.91
N ASP A 22 -3.79 17.47 10.68
CA ASP A 22 -3.96 18.85 10.20
C ASP A 22 -5.02 19.64 10.98
N SER A 23 -5.96 18.93 11.62
CA SER A 23 -7.02 19.53 12.45
C SER A 23 -6.58 19.83 13.89
N LEU A 24 -5.41 19.31 14.32
CA LEU A 24 -4.89 19.53 15.67
C LEU A 24 -4.00 20.77 15.74
N PRO A 25 -3.96 21.46 16.91
CA PRO A 25 -3.00 22.54 17.12
C PRO A 25 -1.55 22.03 16.98
N LYS A 26 -0.72 22.79 16.26
CA LYS A 26 0.67 22.39 15.93
C LYS A 26 1.60 22.24 17.12
N ASP A 27 1.22 22.78 18.28
CA ASP A 27 1.96 22.70 19.53
C ASP A 27 1.61 21.46 20.39
N THR A 28 0.68 20.62 19.91
CA THR A 28 0.35 19.37 20.61
C THR A 28 1.49 18.35 20.50
N GLU A 29 1.68 17.57 21.58
CA GLU A 29 2.71 16.54 21.65
C GLU A 29 2.57 15.50 20.53
N SER A 30 1.34 15.13 20.18
CA SER A 30 1.02 14.18 19.08
C SER A 30 1.50 14.68 17.73
N VAL A 31 1.26 15.97 17.41
CA VAL A 31 1.71 16.57 16.14
C VAL A 31 3.22 16.65 16.09
N ARG A 32 3.88 17.08 17.19
CA ARG A 32 5.34 17.15 17.25
C ARG A 32 5.99 15.78 17.14
N SER A 33 5.42 14.75 17.78
CA SER A 33 5.90 13.37 17.68
C SER A 33 5.80 12.85 16.25
N PHE A 34 4.70 13.16 15.55
CA PHE A 34 4.51 12.76 14.15
C PHE A 34 5.46 13.49 13.19
N GLU A 35 5.73 14.78 13.43
CA GLU A 35 6.73 15.54 12.66
C GLU A 35 8.12 14.93 12.81
N LEU A 36 8.54 14.57 14.03
CA LEU A 36 9.82 13.90 14.28
C LEU A 36 9.91 12.53 13.57
N LEU A 37 8.81 11.77 13.55
CA LEU A 37 8.75 10.52 12.81
C LEU A 37 8.89 10.75 11.29
N ARG A 38 8.25 11.79 10.74
CA ARG A 38 8.36 12.14 9.32
C ARG A 38 9.75 12.64 8.92
N GLU A 39 10.49 13.28 9.83
CA GLU A 39 11.88 13.71 9.58
C GLU A 39 12.86 12.53 9.58
N GLY A 40 12.59 11.51 10.39
CA GLY A 40 13.49 10.35 10.57
C GLY A 40 13.16 9.13 9.72
N PHE A 41 11.93 9.05 9.16
CA PHE A 41 11.45 7.90 8.42
C PHE A 41 10.71 8.35 7.15
N SER A 42 10.69 7.47 6.15
CA SER A 42 9.82 7.68 4.96
C SER A 42 8.36 7.82 5.41
N PRO A 43 7.64 8.87 4.95
CA PRO A 43 6.28 9.17 5.43
C PRO A 43 5.31 7.98 5.33
N GLY A 44 5.41 7.19 4.27
CA GLY A 44 4.56 6.01 4.06
C GLY A 44 4.87 4.82 4.97
N ARG A 45 5.99 4.82 5.72
CA ARG A 45 6.30 3.71 6.65
C ARG A 45 5.34 3.62 7.83
N LEU A 46 4.76 4.75 8.23
CA LEU A 46 3.80 4.80 9.33
C LEU A 46 2.42 4.28 8.91
N SER A 47 2.12 4.36 7.62
CA SER A 47 0.84 3.94 7.06
C SER A 47 1.05 3.38 5.64
N PRO A 48 1.54 2.13 5.52
CA PRO A 48 1.79 1.52 4.23
C PRO A 48 0.46 1.23 3.50
N THR A 49 0.49 1.38 2.18
CA THR A 49 -0.60 0.90 1.33
C THR A 49 -0.46 -0.62 1.18
N ASN A 50 -1.55 -1.35 1.39
CA ASN A 50 -1.55 -2.80 1.32
C ASN A 50 -2.17 -3.27 0.00
N ILE A 51 -1.51 -4.23 -0.66
CA ILE A 51 -2.06 -4.95 -1.81
C ILE A 51 -2.27 -6.39 -1.37
N PHE A 52 -3.47 -6.90 -1.58
CA PHE A 52 -3.82 -8.30 -1.33
C PHE A 52 -4.07 -8.98 -2.66
N ILE A 53 -3.44 -10.15 -2.85
CA ILE A 53 -3.58 -10.98 -4.04
C ILE A 53 -4.13 -12.31 -3.59
N GLU A 54 -5.35 -12.60 -4.01
CA GLU A 54 -6.11 -13.79 -3.67
C GLU A 54 -6.13 -14.77 -4.84
N ASN A 55 -5.76 -16.02 -4.58
CA ASN A 55 -5.85 -17.11 -5.53
C ASN A 55 -5.94 -18.45 -4.78
N GLU A 56 -7.04 -19.17 -4.96
CA GLU A 56 -7.30 -20.44 -4.26
C GLU A 56 -6.39 -21.60 -4.73
N ASN A 57 -5.84 -21.51 -5.94
CA ASN A 57 -5.09 -22.60 -6.59
C ASN A 57 -3.58 -22.30 -6.67
N ILE A 58 -3.07 -21.38 -5.85
CA ILE A 58 -1.67 -20.94 -5.93
C ILE A 58 -0.77 -21.77 -5.01
N ASP A 59 0.37 -22.25 -5.55
CA ASP A 59 1.49 -22.70 -4.72
C ASP A 59 2.48 -21.54 -4.54
N LEU A 60 2.44 -20.89 -3.38
CA LEU A 60 3.28 -19.74 -3.03
C LEU A 60 4.79 -20.04 -3.06
N PHE A 61 5.18 -21.31 -3.07
CA PHE A 61 6.58 -21.75 -3.08
C PHE A 61 7.03 -22.30 -4.43
N ASP A 62 6.15 -22.31 -5.44
CA ASP A 62 6.53 -22.58 -6.83
C ASP A 62 7.48 -21.48 -7.34
N PRO A 63 8.63 -21.83 -7.95
CA PRO A 63 9.60 -20.85 -8.43
C PRO A 63 9.02 -19.83 -9.43
N LYS A 64 8.05 -20.23 -10.28
CA LYS A 64 7.42 -19.34 -11.24
C LYS A 64 6.50 -18.33 -10.55
N VAL A 65 5.79 -18.76 -9.53
CA VAL A 65 4.93 -17.87 -8.71
C VAL A 65 5.80 -16.85 -7.98
N VAL A 66 6.91 -17.30 -7.40
CA VAL A 66 7.87 -16.39 -6.75
C VAL A 66 8.43 -15.37 -7.74
N GLU A 67 8.82 -15.81 -8.96
CA GLU A 67 9.29 -14.92 -10.02
C GLU A 67 8.24 -13.88 -10.45
N ASN A 68 6.97 -14.27 -10.54
CA ASN A 68 5.87 -13.35 -10.84
C ASN A 68 5.72 -12.30 -9.73
N PHE A 69 5.80 -12.68 -8.48
CA PHE A 69 5.74 -11.72 -7.36
C PHE A 69 6.98 -10.83 -7.26
N GLU A 70 8.16 -11.34 -7.63
CA GLU A 70 9.37 -10.50 -7.76
C GLU A 70 9.24 -9.49 -8.90
N THR A 71 8.62 -9.88 -10.01
CA THR A 71 8.34 -8.98 -11.14
C THR A 71 7.34 -7.90 -10.74
N LEU A 72 6.22 -8.29 -10.13
CA LEU A 72 5.24 -7.36 -9.59
C LEU A 72 5.87 -6.35 -8.61
N ALA A 73 6.71 -6.82 -7.69
CA ALA A 73 7.39 -5.92 -6.75
C ALA A 73 8.31 -4.93 -7.47
N LYS A 74 9.00 -5.34 -8.54
CA LYS A 74 9.83 -4.46 -9.37
C LYS A 74 8.99 -3.44 -10.13
N ASP A 75 7.84 -3.86 -10.70
CA ASP A 75 6.94 -2.96 -11.41
C ASP A 75 6.40 -1.88 -10.48
N ILE A 76 5.98 -2.25 -9.26
CA ILE A 76 5.53 -1.31 -8.23
C ILE A 76 6.67 -0.35 -7.84
N LEU A 77 7.88 -0.87 -7.56
CA LEU A 77 9.05 -0.07 -7.20
C LEU A 77 9.53 0.87 -8.33
N SER A 78 9.21 0.55 -9.59
CA SER A 78 9.55 1.40 -10.73
C SER A 78 8.70 2.68 -10.80
N THR A 79 7.62 2.75 -10.02
CA THR A 79 6.77 3.94 -9.94
C THR A 79 7.43 5.03 -9.10
N ASN A 80 7.19 6.29 -9.44
CA ASN A 80 7.89 7.44 -8.85
C ASN A 80 7.53 7.75 -7.38
N LEU A 81 6.40 7.23 -6.87
CA LEU A 81 5.94 7.50 -5.51
C LEU A 81 6.19 6.36 -4.53
N VAL A 82 6.80 5.26 -4.95
CA VAL A 82 7.09 4.11 -4.09
C VAL A 82 8.54 4.14 -3.62
N ASP A 83 8.73 4.06 -2.30
CA ASP A 83 10.03 3.99 -1.63
C ASP A 83 10.46 2.55 -1.37
N ASP A 84 9.51 1.70 -0.95
CA ASP A 84 9.82 0.31 -0.58
C ASP A 84 8.61 -0.62 -0.79
N VAL A 85 8.90 -1.91 -1.02
CA VAL A 85 7.88 -2.96 -1.13
C VAL A 85 8.33 -4.18 -0.34
N SER A 86 7.48 -4.60 0.61
CA SER A 86 7.69 -5.81 1.42
C SER A 86 6.61 -6.84 1.13
N TYR A 87 6.99 -8.11 1.05
CA TYR A 87 6.09 -9.25 0.87
C TYR A 87 6.79 -10.54 1.34
N TYR A 88 6.16 -11.71 1.26
CA TYR A 88 6.63 -12.92 1.94
C TYR A 88 8.05 -13.38 1.59
N VAL A 89 8.57 -13.19 0.37
CA VAL A 89 9.97 -13.52 0.03
C VAL A 89 10.93 -12.34 0.19
N ARG A 90 10.42 -11.14 0.48
CA ARG A 90 11.17 -9.94 0.85
C ARG A 90 10.54 -9.25 2.07
N PRO A 91 10.49 -9.92 3.22
CA PRO A 91 9.74 -9.44 4.39
C PRO A 91 10.36 -8.21 5.07
N PHE A 92 11.58 -7.83 4.67
CA PHE A 92 12.31 -6.64 5.16
C PHE A 92 12.44 -5.55 4.09
N GLY A 93 11.72 -5.69 2.97
CA GLY A 93 11.72 -4.73 1.86
C GLY A 93 12.93 -4.85 0.94
N SER A 94 13.05 -3.85 0.07
CA SER A 94 14.06 -3.78 -1.00
C SER A 94 15.48 -3.54 -0.48
N TYR A 95 15.61 -2.95 0.71
CA TYR A 95 16.89 -2.61 1.33
C TYR A 95 17.57 -3.79 2.04
N SER A 96 16.91 -4.96 2.08
CA SER A 96 17.48 -6.13 2.73
C SER A 96 18.34 -6.95 1.77
N ASP A 97 19.54 -7.32 2.20
CA ASP A 97 20.44 -8.23 1.48
C ASP A 97 20.00 -9.70 1.58
N ILE A 98 18.90 -9.98 2.31
CA ILE A 98 18.37 -11.34 2.45
C ILE A 98 17.64 -11.72 1.17
N GLY A 99 18.24 -12.59 0.37
CA GLY A 99 17.66 -13.07 -0.88
C GLY A 99 16.43 -13.95 -0.67
N SER A 100 15.52 -13.96 -1.65
CA SER A 100 14.31 -14.79 -1.68
C SER A 100 14.60 -16.28 -1.46
N SER A 101 15.73 -16.79 -1.94
CA SER A 101 16.17 -18.19 -1.73
C SER A 101 16.34 -18.53 -0.25
N THR A 102 16.87 -17.61 0.56
CA THR A 102 17.05 -17.81 2.00
C THR A 102 15.70 -17.88 2.71
N ILE A 103 14.77 -17.01 2.34
CA ILE A 103 13.41 -17.00 2.89
C ILE A 103 12.67 -18.29 2.50
N LEU A 104 12.75 -18.71 1.23
CA LEU A 104 12.14 -19.98 0.78
C LEU A 104 12.74 -21.19 1.51
N GLN A 105 14.03 -21.19 1.81
CA GLN A 105 14.66 -22.23 2.63
C GLN A 105 14.12 -22.22 4.06
N SER A 106 13.84 -21.05 4.64
CA SER A 106 13.27 -20.96 5.99
C SER A 106 11.90 -21.64 6.10
N HIS A 107 11.11 -21.58 5.01
CA HIS A 107 9.82 -22.29 4.95
C HIS A 107 9.95 -23.83 4.78
N LYS A 108 11.08 -24.30 4.22
CA LYS A 108 11.31 -25.73 3.97
C LYS A 108 12.05 -26.42 5.11
N ARG A 109 12.81 -25.68 5.89
CA ARG A 109 13.64 -26.21 6.99
C ARG A 109 13.05 -25.80 8.33
N ASN A 110 12.82 -26.76 9.20
CA ASN A 110 12.45 -26.50 10.59
C ASN A 110 13.73 -26.19 11.42
N ASP A 111 14.48 -25.16 10.98
CA ASP A 111 15.73 -24.72 11.60
C ASP A 111 15.44 -23.56 12.56
N SER A 112 15.86 -23.73 13.81
CA SER A 112 15.68 -22.71 14.87
C SER A 112 16.34 -21.39 14.54
N GLN A 113 17.42 -21.37 13.75
CA GLN A 113 18.13 -20.16 13.33
C GLN A 113 17.34 -19.38 12.26
N LEU A 114 16.53 -20.06 11.47
CA LEU A 114 15.70 -19.46 10.41
C LEU A 114 14.28 -19.10 10.89
N LYS A 115 13.93 -19.49 12.12
CA LYS A 115 12.58 -19.25 12.68
C LYS A 115 12.14 -17.78 12.64
N PRO A 116 12.97 -16.77 13.01
CA PRO A 116 12.57 -15.36 12.93
C PRO A 116 12.28 -14.90 11.49
N LEU A 117 13.02 -15.43 10.51
CA LEU A 117 12.78 -15.15 9.09
C LEU A 117 11.44 -15.72 8.63
N PHE A 118 11.16 -16.96 9.01
CA PHE A 118 9.89 -17.63 8.74
C PHE A 118 8.72 -16.85 9.36
N GLU A 119 8.79 -16.48 10.64
CA GLU A 119 7.74 -15.75 11.34
C GLU A 119 7.48 -14.38 10.70
N ARG A 120 8.52 -13.67 10.29
CA ARG A 120 8.36 -12.39 9.59
C ARG A 120 7.75 -12.58 8.20
N SER A 121 8.20 -13.56 7.44
CA SER A 121 7.65 -13.90 6.12
C SER A 121 6.18 -14.33 6.20
N ALA A 122 5.82 -15.13 7.20
CA ALA A 122 4.47 -15.66 7.39
C ALA A 122 3.41 -14.55 7.62
N GLN A 123 3.80 -13.35 8.09
CA GLN A 123 2.89 -12.22 8.28
C GLN A 123 2.31 -11.67 6.97
N PHE A 124 2.91 -12.04 5.83
CA PHE A 124 2.46 -11.64 4.50
C PHE A 124 1.60 -12.70 3.81
N ILE A 125 1.32 -13.81 4.47
CA ILE A 125 0.56 -14.93 3.92
C ILE A 125 -0.64 -15.19 4.84
N SER A 126 -1.84 -15.38 4.27
CA SER A 126 -3.02 -15.80 5.03
C SER A 126 -2.85 -17.21 5.62
N ASN A 127 -3.62 -17.52 6.65
CA ASN A 127 -3.58 -18.84 7.28
C ASN A 127 -3.86 -19.99 6.29
N ASP A 128 -4.79 -19.76 5.35
CA ASP A 128 -5.19 -20.72 4.32
C ASP A 128 -4.26 -20.70 3.10
N LYS A 129 -3.23 -19.84 3.12
CA LYS A 129 -2.20 -19.69 2.07
C LYS A 129 -2.76 -19.34 0.67
N ASN A 130 -3.95 -18.78 0.61
CA ASN A 130 -4.62 -18.35 -0.62
C ASN A 130 -4.54 -16.84 -0.85
N VAL A 131 -4.04 -16.07 0.12
CA VAL A 131 -3.87 -14.62 0.00
C VAL A 131 -2.44 -14.24 0.35
N VAL A 132 -1.82 -13.42 -0.52
CA VAL A 132 -0.53 -12.78 -0.27
C VAL A 132 -0.74 -11.29 -0.09
N LYS A 133 -0.10 -10.72 0.94
CA LYS A 133 -0.05 -9.29 1.20
C LYS A 133 1.26 -8.70 0.70
N PHE A 134 1.18 -7.56 0.03
CA PHE A 134 2.30 -6.65 -0.21
C PHE A 134 2.09 -5.39 0.63
N GLU A 135 3.13 -4.92 1.29
CA GLU A 135 3.16 -3.62 1.95
C GLU A 135 3.98 -2.67 1.08
N VAL A 136 3.33 -1.62 0.59
CA VAL A 136 3.92 -0.59 -0.28
C VAL A 136 4.11 0.68 0.53
N VAL A 137 5.35 1.10 0.69
CA VAL A 137 5.72 2.33 1.38
C VAL A 137 5.82 3.45 0.37
N LEU A 138 5.01 4.50 0.53
CA LEU A 138 5.08 5.69 -0.31
C LEU A 138 6.16 6.65 0.22
N ASN A 139 6.82 7.39 -0.69
CA ASN A 139 7.78 8.43 -0.34
C ASN A 139 7.13 9.79 -0.03
N VAL A 140 5.81 9.86 -0.08
CA VAL A 140 4.98 11.03 0.22
C VAL A 140 4.05 10.75 1.40
N ASN A 141 3.44 11.81 1.95
CA ASN A 141 2.43 11.65 3.01
C ASN A 141 1.24 10.82 2.48
N PRO A 142 0.87 9.70 3.13
CA PRO A 142 -0.23 8.82 2.72
C PRO A 142 -1.60 9.50 2.56
N TYR A 143 -1.79 10.63 3.23
CA TYR A 143 -3.04 11.41 3.18
C TYR A 143 -2.99 12.59 2.20
N SER A 144 -1.84 12.81 1.53
CA SER A 144 -1.71 13.88 0.54
C SER A 144 -2.54 13.59 -0.72
N ASN A 145 -2.96 14.63 -1.39
CA ASN A 145 -3.67 14.47 -2.67
C ASN A 145 -2.83 13.69 -3.69
N GLU A 146 -1.50 13.87 -3.67
CA GLU A 146 -0.57 13.14 -4.54
C GLU A 146 -0.62 11.63 -4.29
N ALA A 147 -0.63 11.20 -3.01
CA ALA A 147 -0.77 9.79 -2.64
C ALA A 147 -2.15 9.23 -3.03
N LEU A 148 -3.21 10.00 -2.80
CA LEU A 148 -4.56 9.59 -3.15
C LEU A 148 -4.73 9.45 -4.67
N ASP A 149 -4.20 10.40 -5.45
CA ASP A 149 -4.26 10.39 -6.91
C ASP A 149 -3.40 9.26 -7.53
N PHE A 150 -2.45 8.73 -6.78
CA PHE A 150 -1.61 7.60 -7.17
C PHE A 150 -2.34 6.24 -7.08
N ILE A 151 -3.35 6.09 -6.23
CA ILE A 151 -4.06 4.79 -6.02
C ILE A 151 -4.60 4.17 -7.33
N PRO A 152 -5.24 4.91 -8.24
CA PRO A 152 -5.64 4.36 -9.55
C PRO A 152 -4.45 3.84 -10.36
N ASN A 153 -3.35 4.58 -10.43
CA ASN A 153 -2.15 4.16 -11.14
C ASN A 153 -1.54 2.88 -10.53
N LEU A 154 -1.44 2.82 -9.20
CA LEU A 154 -0.98 1.62 -8.50
C LEU A 154 -1.85 0.40 -8.83
N ARG A 155 -3.19 0.59 -8.90
CA ARG A 155 -4.14 -0.47 -9.28
C ARG A 155 -3.90 -0.96 -10.71
N ASP A 156 -3.66 -0.05 -11.64
CA ASP A 156 -3.38 -0.38 -13.04
C ASP A 156 -2.06 -1.15 -13.17
N VAL A 157 -0.99 -0.73 -12.50
CA VAL A 157 0.31 -1.43 -12.47
C VAL A 157 0.15 -2.86 -11.93
N VAL A 158 -0.55 -3.01 -10.81
CA VAL A 158 -0.79 -4.33 -10.19
C VAL A 158 -1.57 -5.23 -11.13
N ASN A 159 -2.67 -4.75 -11.69
CA ASN A 159 -3.52 -5.55 -12.58
C ASN A 159 -2.77 -5.96 -13.85
N GLN A 160 -2.03 -5.05 -14.50
CA GLN A 160 -1.24 -5.37 -15.70
C GLN A 160 -0.16 -6.42 -15.42
N SER A 161 0.55 -6.31 -14.28
CA SER A 161 1.57 -7.29 -13.90
C SER A 161 0.96 -8.66 -13.62
N ILE A 162 -0.19 -8.72 -12.93
CA ILE A 162 -0.90 -9.99 -12.66
C ILE A 162 -1.46 -10.60 -13.95
N GLU A 163 -2.15 -9.83 -14.79
CA GLU A 163 -2.73 -10.31 -16.05
C GLU A 163 -1.70 -10.88 -17.02
N SER A 164 -0.47 -10.35 -17.02
CA SER A 164 0.64 -10.81 -17.86
C SER A 164 1.40 -12.01 -17.26
N SER A 165 1.01 -12.50 -16.10
CA SER A 165 1.72 -13.52 -15.34
C SER A 165 1.03 -14.89 -15.37
N SER A 166 1.69 -15.93 -14.82
CA SER A 166 1.08 -17.26 -14.65
C SER A 166 0.03 -17.33 -13.53
N ILE A 167 -0.19 -16.23 -12.81
CA ILE A 167 -1.19 -16.09 -11.75
C ILE A 167 -2.33 -15.12 -12.16
N SER A 168 -2.61 -15.02 -13.46
CA SER A 168 -3.62 -14.10 -14.04
C SER A 168 -5.05 -14.31 -13.55
N GLU A 169 -5.36 -15.47 -12.96
CA GLU A 169 -6.66 -15.75 -12.34
C GLU A 169 -6.80 -15.16 -10.93
N SER A 170 -5.76 -14.51 -10.41
CA SER A 170 -5.79 -13.90 -9.08
C SER A 170 -6.66 -12.66 -9.04
N ILE A 171 -7.33 -12.46 -7.90
CA ILE A 171 -8.10 -11.25 -7.60
C ILE A 171 -7.21 -10.31 -6.77
N THR A 172 -7.20 -9.03 -7.11
CA THR A 172 -6.37 -8.03 -6.44
C THR A 172 -7.21 -7.01 -5.70
N TYR A 173 -6.78 -6.64 -4.49
CA TYR A 173 -7.40 -5.61 -3.69
C TYR A 173 -6.33 -4.64 -3.18
N ILE A 174 -6.64 -3.34 -3.16
CA ILE A 174 -5.78 -2.33 -2.56
C ILE A 174 -6.51 -1.73 -1.36
N GLY A 175 -5.85 -1.76 -0.21
CA GLY A 175 -6.36 -1.29 1.08
C GLY A 175 -5.33 -0.47 1.84
N GLY A 176 -5.66 -0.11 3.07
CA GLY A 176 -4.89 0.78 3.92
C GLY A 176 -5.40 2.22 3.85
N GLU A 177 -4.86 3.07 4.73
CA GLU A 177 -5.40 4.41 4.97
C GLU A 177 -5.44 5.30 3.72
N THR A 178 -4.42 5.21 2.85
CA THR A 178 -4.39 5.97 1.59
C THR A 178 -5.53 5.55 0.66
N ALA A 179 -5.77 4.23 0.53
CA ALA A 179 -6.84 3.71 -0.32
C ALA A 179 -8.22 4.06 0.25
N GLU A 180 -8.40 3.97 1.57
CA GLU A 180 -9.65 4.37 2.25
C GLU A 180 -9.94 5.86 2.08
N ALA A 181 -8.91 6.71 2.22
CA ALA A 181 -9.04 8.15 2.01
C ALA A 181 -9.38 8.48 0.54
N PHE A 182 -8.78 7.77 -0.43
CA PHE A 182 -9.13 7.89 -1.84
C PHE A 182 -10.59 7.52 -2.10
N ASP A 183 -11.06 6.38 -1.60
CA ASP A 183 -12.43 5.90 -1.80
C ASP A 183 -13.44 6.82 -1.12
N THR A 184 -13.10 7.36 0.07
CA THR A 184 -13.91 8.37 0.78
C THR A 184 -14.02 9.66 -0.02
N ARG A 185 -12.91 10.17 -0.57
CA ARG A 185 -12.89 11.35 -1.43
C ARG A 185 -13.78 11.15 -2.65
N LYS A 186 -13.60 10.02 -3.35
CA LYS A 186 -14.37 9.67 -4.55
C LYS A 186 -15.87 9.58 -4.26
N SER A 187 -16.26 9.01 -3.12
CA SER A 187 -17.67 8.91 -2.70
C SER A 187 -18.25 10.29 -2.39
N GLY A 188 -17.49 11.13 -1.64
CA GLY A 188 -17.91 12.49 -1.32
C GLY A 188 -18.05 13.40 -2.54
N ASP A 189 -17.18 13.24 -3.53
CA ASP A 189 -17.28 14.00 -4.78
C ASP A 189 -18.54 13.59 -5.56
N ARG A 190 -18.81 12.29 -5.67
CA ARG A 190 -20.03 11.77 -6.30
C ARG A 190 -21.30 12.29 -5.63
N ASP A 191 -21.35 12.30 -4.31
CA ASP A 191 -22.52 12.74 -3.55
C ASP A 191 -22.74 14.25 -3.71
N THR A 192 -21.67 15.04 -3.84
CA THR A 192 -21.74 16.46 -4.11
C THR A 192 -22.37 16.74 -5.50
N TYR A 193 -22.08 15.93 -6.51
CA TYR A 193 -22.70 16.05 -7.85
C TYR A 193 -24.17 15.64 -7.86
N LEU A 194 -24.62 14.77 -6.96
CA LEU A 194 -26.02 14.32 -6.92
C LEU A 194 -26.95 15.31 -6.19
N VAL A 195 -26.39 16.22 -5.38
CA VAL A 195 -27.16 17.23 -4.59
C VAL A 195 -27.27 18.57 -5.29
N LEU A 196 -26.48 18.79 -6.35
CA LEU A 196 -26.49 20.02 -7.19
C LEU A 196 -27.36 19.86 -8.41
#